data_f4b7b91bbc7447488448c5954aa35e5b
#
_entry.id   f4b7b91bbc7447488448c5954aa35e5b
#
_cell.length_a   1.000
_cell.length_b   1.000
_cell.length_c   1.000
_cell.angle_alpha   90.00
_cell.angle_beta   90.00
_cell.angle_gamma   90.00
#
_symmetry.space_group_name_H-M   'P 1'
#
loop_
_entity.id
_entity.type
_entity.pdbx_description
1 polymer ?
#
loop_
_entity_poly.entity_id
_entity_poly.type
_entity_poly.pdbx_seq_one_letter_code
_entity_poly.pdbx_strand_id
1 'polypeptide(L)'
;MLAFVVAVMLVLSAVMGLFEGCWAEISDAAMGQCVKAVELGIYLAGSMALWCGLMRVAERSGLTRIIARLLSPLIRLIFGSLDTDSKEAVSLNITANLLGLGNAATPTGIEAVRRLEKSSRPKRNTALITVINTASIQLIPVTAAALRSAHGSSAPMEILPAVLATSVCSVAVGIITASILFSEEK
;
A
#
# COMPACT_ATOMS: atom_id res chain seq x y z
N MET A 1 -2.17 14.25 11.03
CA MET A 1 -2.47 15.21 9.97
C MET A 1 -3.84 14.97 9.32
N LEU A 2 -4.16 13.77 8.83
CA LEU A 2 -5.47 13.49 8.19
C LEU A 2 -6.67 13.78 9.11
N ALA A 3 -6.63 13.33 10.37
CA ALA A 3 -7.71 13.59 11.34
C ALA A 3 -7.94 15.09 11.58
N PHE A 4 -6.88 15.90 11.57
CA PHE A 4 -6.98 17.35 11.70
C PHE A 4 -7.67 17.97 10.48
N VAL A 5 -7.31 17.54 9.26
CA VAL A 5 -7.95 18.02 8.02
C VAL A 5 -9.44 17.68 8.03
N VAL A 6 -9.79 16.43 8.39
CA VAL A 6 -11.20 16.00 8.49
C VAL A 6 -11.95 16.81 9.53
N ALA A 7 -11.35 17.03 10.71
CA ALA A 7 -11.98 17.86 11.75
C ALA A 7 -12.23 19.29 11.28
N VAL A 8 -11.26 19.92 10.60
CA VAL A 8 -11.42 21.27 10.03
C VAL A 8 -12.55 21.29 8.99
N MET A 9 -12.62 20.31 8.10
CA MET A 9 -13.69 20.22 7.11
C MET A 9 -15.07 20.07 7.77
N LEU A 10 -15.19 19.28 8.83
CA LEU A 10 -16.44 19.12 9.57
C LEU A 10 -16.87 20.43 10.26
N VAL A 11 -15.93 21.13 10.90
CA VAL A 11 -16.20 22.42 11.54
C VAL A 11 -16.62 23.46 10.50
N LEU A 12 -15.90 23.55 9.38
CA LEU A 12 -16.26 24.47 8.29
C LEU A 12 -17.65 24.17 7.72
N SER A 13 -17.99 22.91 7.51
CA SER A 13 -19.31 22.49 7.04
C SER A 13 -20.41 22.89 8.04
N ALA A 14 -20.18 22.67 9.34
CA ALA A 14 -21.14 23.09 10.38
C ALA A 14 -21.31 24.61 10.45
N VAL A 15 -20.21 25.35 10.36
CA VAL A 15 -20.27 26.83 10.35
C VAL A 15 -21.02 27.36 9.12
N MET A 16 -20.73 26.84 7.93
CA MET A 16 -21.47 27.22 6.71
C MET A 16 -22.96 26.88 6.82
N GLY A 17 -23.30 25.73 7.38
CA GLY A 17 -24.68 25.34 7.61
C GLY A 17 -25.43 26.28 8.56
N LEU A 18 -24.75 26.91 9.53
CA LEU A 18 -25.30 27.95 10.38
C LEU A 18 -25.63 29.23 9.60
N PHE A 19 -24.73 29.63 8.70
CA PHE A 19 -24.93 30.86 7.91
C PHE A 19 -25.99 30.70 6.80
N GLU A 20 -26.05 29.53 6.18
CA GLU A 20 -26.97 29.26 5.06
C GLU A 20 -28.31 28.67 5.53
N GLY A 21 -28.44 28.29 6.80
CA GLY A 21 -29.66 27.71 7.35
C GLY A 21 -29.99 26.31 6.84
N CYS A 22 -29.02 25.61 6.27
CA CYS A 22 -29.21 24.31 5.62
C CYS A 22 -28.93 23.09 6.53
N TRP A 23 -29.33 23.17 7.81
CA TRP A 23 -29.10 22.09 8.80
C TRP A 23 -29.77 20.76 8.44
N ALA A 24 -30.98 20.83 7.89
CA ALA A 24 -31.69 19.61 7.47
C ALA A 24 -30.92 18.86 6.37
N GLU A 25 -30.44 19.61 5.39
CA GLU A 25 -29.66 19.05 4.27
C GLU A 25 -28.33 18.43 4.74
N ILE A 26 -27.64 19.09 5.70
CA ILE A 26 -26.42 18.54 6.30
C ILE A 26 -26.72 17.26 7.08
N SER A 27 -27.81 17.24 7.85
CA SER A 27 -28.21 16.03 8.59
C SER A 27 -28.56 14.88 7.65
N ASP A 28 -29.36 15.13 6.61
CA ASP A 28 -29.74 14.14 5.62
C ASP A 28 -28.50 13.61 4.84
N ALA A 29 -27.60 14.51 4.46
CA ALA A 29 -26.35 14.13 3.83
C ALA A 29 -25.48 13.26 4.75
N ALA A 30 -25.37 13.60 6.04
CA ALA A 30 -24.61 12.85 7.03
C ALA A 30 -25.20 11.44 7.20
N MET A 31 -26.52 11.32 7.37
CA MET A 31 -27.18 10.02 7.50
C MET A 31 -27.06 9.18 6.23
N GLY A 32 -27.26 9.78 5.06
CA GLY A 32 -27.09 9.08 3.78
C GLY A 32 -25.65 8.60 3.55
N GLN A 33 -24.66 9.37 3.96
CA GLN A 33 -23.26 8.96 3.86
C GLN A 33 -22.89 7.87 4.86
N CYS A 34 -23.51 7.79 6.03
CA CYS A 34 -23.31 6.67 6.96
C CYS A 34 -23.74 5.33 6.33
N VAL A 35 -24.88 5.29 5.65
CA VAL A 35 -25.33 4.06 4.94
C VAL A 35 -24.33 3.67 3.85
N LYS A 36 -23.96 4.63 3.00
CA LYS A 36 -22.97 4.39 1.92
C LYS A 36 -21.61 3.96 2.46
N ALA A 37 -21.18 4.48 3.62
CA ALA A 37 -19.92 4.07 4.24
C ALA A 37 -19.97 2.60 4.69
N VAL A 38 -21.11 2.14 5.24
CA VAL A 38 -21.30 0.74 5.62
C VAL A 38 -21.31 -0.18 4.38
N GLU A 39 -22.07 0.20 3.34
CA GLU A 39 -22.12 -0.54 2.07
C GLU A 39 -20.74 -0.67 1.44
N LEU A 40 -19.98 0.44 1.37
CA LEU A 40 -18.62 0.46 0.88
C LEU A 40 -17.69 -0.41 1.74
N GLY A 41 -17.85 -0.38 3.07
CA GLY A 41 -17.10 -1.22 4.00
C GLY A 41 -17.31 -2.71 3.74
N ILE A 42 -18.55 -3.13 3.55
CA ILE A 42 -18.91 -4.52 3.22
C ILE A 42 -18.32 -4.92 1.85
N TYR A 43 -18.48 -4.06 0.85
CA TYR A 43 -17.93 -4.29 -0.49
C TYR A 43 -16.41 -4.46 -0.47
N LEU A 44 -15.70 -3.56 0.22
CA LEU A 44 -14.25 -3.65 0.36
C LEU A 44 -13.82 -4.91 1.14
N ALA A 45 -14.53 -5.24 2.23
CA ALA A 45 -14.25 -6.45 3.00
C ALA A 45 -14.40 -7.72 2.15
N GLY A 46 -15.47 -7.81 1.36
CA GLY A 46 -15.70 -8.94 0.44
C GLY A 46 -14.63 -9.03 -0.64
N SER A 47 -14.29 -7.89 -1.26
CA SER A 47 -13.23 -7.82 -2.28
C SER A 47 -11.86 -8.22 -1.69
N MET A 48 -11.50 -7.72 -0.52
CA MET A 48 -10.26 -8.08 0.15
C MET A 48 -10.23 -9.55 0.56
N ALA A 49 -11.35 -10.10 1.05
CA ALA A 49 -11.45 -11.52 1.41
C ALA A 49 -11.22 -12.43 0.19
N LEU A 50 -11.82 -12.09 -0.97
CA LEU A 50 -11.59 -12.81 -2.23
C LEU A 50 -10.11 -12.81 -2.61
N TRP A 51 -9.48 -11.62 -2.63
CA TRP A 51 -8.08 -11.49 -3.00
C TRP A 51 -7.15 -12.17 -1.99
N CYS A 52 -7.41 -12.06 -0.69
CA CYS A 52 -6.65 -12.80 0.32
C CYS A 52 -6.77 -14.31 0.14
N GLY A 53 -7.97 -14.80 -0.22
CA GLY A 53 -8.18 -16.21 -0.55
C GLY A 53 -7.35 -16.67 -1.74
N LEU A 54 -7.41 -15.92 -2.85
CA LEU A 54 -6.61 -16.20 -4.05
C LEU A 54 -5.10 -16.21 -3.75
N MET A 55 -4.65 -15.30 -2.91
CA MET A 55 -3.24 -15.22 -2.53
C MET A 55 -2.80 -16.35 -1.62
N ARG A 56 -3.67 -16.83 -0.71
CA ARG A 56 -3.41 -18.05 0.05
C ARG A 56 -3.19 -19.26 -0.88
N VAL A 57 -3.99 -19.35 -1.95
CA VAL A 57 -3.80 -20.38 -2.97
C VAL A 57 -2.46 -20.20 -3.68
N ALA A 58 -2.10 -18.97 -4.08
CA ALA A 58 -0.83 -18.65 -4.71
C ALA A 58 0.38 -18.96 -3.79
N GLU A 59 0.30 -18.67 -2.50
CA GLU A 59 1.31 -19.06 -1.52
C GLU A 59 1.48 -20.60 -1.43
N ARG A 60 0.36 -21.30 -1.26
CA ARG A 60 0.38 -22.77 -1.16
C ARG A 60 0.83 -23.47 -2.44
N SER A 61 0.55 -22.88 -3.60
CA SER A 61 1.03 -23.38 -4.89
C SER A 61 2.53 -23.13 -5.14
N GLY A 62 3.18 -22.34 -4.28
CA GLY A 62 4.59 -21.97 -4.43
C GLY A 62 4.84 -20.82 -5.41
N LEU A 63 3.80 -20.18 -5.94
CA LEU A 63 3.92 -19.04 -6.87
C LEU A 63 4.68 -17.87 -6.25
N THR A 64 4.42 -17.58 -4.99
CA THR A 64 5.14 -16.52 -4.25
C THR A 64 6.64 -16.80 -4.15
N ARG A 65 7.03 -18.08 -4.00
CA ARG A 65 8.44 -18.50 -3.99
C ARG A 65 9.11 -18.31 -5.35
N ILE A 66 8.38 -18.55 -6.44
CA ILE A 66 8.88 -18.30 -7.80
C ILE A 66 9.10 -16.78 -7.99
N ILE A 67 8.14 -15.96 -7.62
CA ILE A 67 8.26 -14.50 -7.70
C ILE A 67 9.41 -13.97 -6.84
N ALA A 68 9.54 -14.44 -5.58
CA ALA A 68 10.66 -14.10 -4.71
C ALA A 68 12.03 -14.47 -5.31
N ARG A 69 12.10 -15.59 -6.00
CA ARG A 69 13.32 -16.03 -6.71
C ARG A 69 13.63 -15.12 -7.90
N LEU A 70 12.63 -14.73 -8.68
CA LEU A 70 12.77 -13.78 -9.79
C LEU A 70 13.20 -12.40 -9.31
N LEU A 71 12.71 -11.96 -8.14
CA LEU A 71 13.08 -10.67 -7.53
C LEU A 71 14.46 -10.69 -6.87
N SER A 72 15.04 -11.86 -6.62
CA SER A 72 16.33 -12.01 -5.94
C SER A 72 17.47 -11.16 -6.53
N PRO A 73 17.68 -11.08 -7.87
CA PRO A 73 18.71 -10.20 -8.43
C PRO A 73 18.45 -8.72 -8.18
N LEU A 74 17.20 -8.29 -8.25
CA LEU A 74 16.80 -6.92 -7.96
C LEU A 74 17.02 -6.56 -6.48
N ILE A 75 16.66 -7.46 -5.57
CA ILE A 75 16.89 -7.30 -4.14
C ILE A 75 18.39 -7.17 -3.85
N ARG A 76 19.22 -8.00 -4.48
CA ARG A 76 20.67 -7.91 -4.34
C ARG A 76 21.23 -6.60 -4.88
N LEU A 77 20.68 -6.06 -5.96
CA LEU A 77 21.07 -4.78 -6.52
C LEU A 77 20.75 -3.61 -5.59
N ILE A 78 19.57 -3.63 -4.95
CA ILE A 78 19.06 -2.55 -4.11
C ILE A 78 19.69 -2.58 -2.71
N PHE A 79 19.69 -3.74 -2.06
CA PHE A 79 20.08 -3.91 -0.66
C PHE A 79 21.54 -4.38 -0.49
N GLY A 80 22.19 -4.84 -1.57
CA GLY A 80 23.51 -5.45 -1.51
C GLY A 80 23.48 -6.90 -1.01
N SER A 81 24.54 -7.31 -0.30
CA SER A 81 24.63 -8.66 0.29
C SER A 81 23.84 -8.70 1.60
N LEU A 82 22.71 -9.40 1.59
CA LEU A 82 21.94 -9.74 2.78
C LEU A 82 22.18 -11.20 3.15
N ASP A 83 22.08 -11.53 4.43
CA ASP A 83 21.98 -12.90 4.90
C ASP A 83 20.71 -13.58 4.38
N THR A 84 20.67 -14.90 4.41
CA THR A 84 19.57 -15.69 3.82
C THR A 84 18.21 -15.30 4.41
N ASP A 85 18.15 -15.12 5.71
CA ASP A 85 16.92 -14.85 6.44
C ASP A 85 16.39 -13.45 6.14
N SER A 86 17.26 -12.43 6.12
CA SER A 86 16.90 -11.06 5.75
C SER A 86 16.45 -10.97 4.29
N LYS A 87 17.13 -11.68 3.40
CA LYS A 87 16.76 -11.76 1.99
C LYS A 87 15.39 -12.39 1.80
N GLU A 88 15.08 -13.46 2.53
CA GLU A 88 13.77 -14.12 2.46
C GLU A 88 12.66 -13.18 2.96
N ALA A 89 12.85 -12.54 4.10
CA ALA A 89 11.86 -11.61 4.66
C ALA A 89 11.61 -10.41 3.72
N VAL A 90 12.66 -9.81 3.16
CA VAL A 90 12.55 -8.71 2.18
C VAL A 90 11.84 -9.19 0.91
N SER A 91 12.20 -10.38 0.40
CA SER A 91 11.57 -10.96 -0.79
C SER A 91 10.08 -11.19 -0.58
N LEU A 92 9.70 -11.70 0.58
CA LEU A 92 8.31 -11.97 0.93
C LEU A 92 7.49 -10.66 1.02
N ASN A 93 8.06 -9.65 1.67
CA ASN A 93 7.42 -8.34 1.77
C ASN A 93 7.24 -7.66 0.40
N ILE A 94 8.29 -7.61 -0.42
CA ILE A 94 8.21 -7.01 -1.77
C ILE A 94 7.21 -7.79 -2.63
N THR A 95 7.20 -9.12 -2.53
CA THR A 95 6.23 -9.97 -3.25
C THR A 95 4.80 -9.66 -2.81
N ALA A 96 4.53 -9.53 -1.51
CA ALA A 96 3.22 -9.17 -0.98
C ALA A 96 2.76 -7.80 -1.48
N ASN A 97 3.64 -6.81 -1.47
CA ASN A 97 3.35 -5.47 -2.02
C ASN A 97 3.07 -5.51 -3.52
N LEU A 98 3.92 -6.20 -4.29
CA LEU A 98 3.78 -6.32 -5.74
C LEU A 98 2.43 -6.95 -6.14
N LEU A 99 1.96 -7.89 -5.35
CA LEU A 99 0.68 -8.56 -5.54
C LEU A 99 -0.53 -7.78 -4.97
N GLY A 100 -0.29 -6.59 -4.41
CA GLY A 100 -1.35 -5.73 -3.87
C GLY A 100 -1.95 -6.21 -2.54
N LEU A 101 -1.19 -7.00 -1.77
CA LEU A 101 -1.62 -7.60 -0.51
C LEU A 101 -1.32 -6.70 0.69
N GLY A 102 -1.97 -5.54 0.77
CA GLY A 102 -1.73 -4.60 1.87
C GLY A 102 -1.77 -5.23 3.27
N ASN A 103 -2.71 -6.14 3.51
CA ASN A 103 -2.85 -6.82 4.81
C ASN A 103 -1.71 -7.81 5.11
N ALA A 104 -1.15 -8.47 4.09
CA ALA A 104 -0.01 -9.37 4.25
C ALA A 104 1.33 -8.59 4.19
N ALA A 105 1.38 -7.48 3.50
CA ALA A 105 2.56 -6.64 3.39
C ALA A 105 2.97 -6.02 4.73
N THR A 106 2.02 -5.66 5.59
CA THR A 106 2.31 -5.06 6.90
C THR A 106 3.10 -6.00 7.83
N PRO A 107 2.63 -7.22 8.17
CA PRO A 107 3.37 -8.11 9.04
C PRO A 107 4.70 -8.57 8.43
N THR A 108 4.74 -8.83 7.11
CA THR A 108 5.99 -9.19 6.43
C THR A 108 6.97 -8.01 6.37
N GLY A 109 6.49 -6.78 6.28
CA GLY A 109 7.30 -5.57 6.34
C GLY A 109 7.93 -5.37 7.72
N ILE A 110 7.17 -5.57 8.79
CA ILE A 110 7.69 -5.49 10.17
C ILE A 110 8.80 -6.53 10.38
N GLU A 111 8.59 -7.77 9.91
CA GLU A 111 9.60 -8.80 10.02
C GLU A 111 10.85 -8.48 9.18
N ALA A 112 10.67 -7.95 7.97
CA ALA A 112 11.78 -7.50 7.13
C ALA A 112 12.61 -6.41 7.83
N VAL A 113 11.97 -5.40 8.43
CA VAL A 113 12.65 -4.35 9.20
C VAL A 113 13.45 -4.94 10.36
N ARG A 114 12.84 -5.80 11.18
CA ARG A 114 13.52 -6.44 12.33
C ARG A 114 14.79 -7.21 11.93
N ARG A 115 14.78 -7.83 10.76
CA ARG A 115 15.95 -8.54 10.24
C ARG A 115 16.98 -7.59 9.67
N LEU A 116 16.53 -6.57 8.93
CA LEU A 116 17.41 -5.57 8.35
C LEU A 116 18.12 -4.70 9.39
N GLU A 117 17.54 -4.51 10.58
CA GLU A 117 18.21 -3.85 11.71
C GLU A 117 19.49 -4.58 12.16
N LYS A 118 19.61 -5.86 11.85
CA LYS A 118 20.81 -6.69 12.15
C LYS A 118 21.77 -6.81 10.95
N SER A 119 21.46 -6.18 9.84
CA SER A 119 22.27 -6.22 8.61
C SER A 119 23.50 -5.31 8.71
N SER A 120 24.40 -5.41 7.74
CA SER A 120 25.63 -4.61 7.68
C SER A 120 25.38 -3.10 7.53
N ARG A 121 24.21 -2.69 7.00
CA ARG A 121 23.81 -1.29 6.80
C ARG A 121 22.35 -1.10 7.27
N PRO A 122 22.11 -1.12 8.59
CA PRO A 122 20.75 -1.20 9.12
C PRO A 122 19.90 0.01 8.79
N LYS A 123 20.41 1.24 8.93
CA LYS A 123 19.64 2.46 8.65
C LYS A 123 19.28 2.56 7.16
N ARG A 124 20.26 2.36 6.28
CA ARG A 124 20.04 2.38 4.83
C ARG A 124 19.01 1.31 4.41
N ASN A 125 19.19 0.08 4.86
CA ASN A 125 18.34 -1.03 4.45
C ASN A 125 16.92 -0.89 5.00
N THR A 126 16.77 -0.39 6.23
CA THR A 126 15.45 -0.07 6.82
C THR A 126 14.77 1.10 6.09
N ALA A 127 15.53 2.14 5.72
CA ALA A 127 14.99 3.24 4.93
C ALA A 127 14.54 2.76 3.54
N LEU A 128 15.32 1.92 2.87
CA LEU A 128 14.96 1.36 1.56
C LEU A 128 13.67 0.54 1.60
N ILE A 129 13.52 -0.38 2.57
CA ILE A 129 12.30 -1.20 2.66
C ILE A 129 11.09 -0.33 3.01
N THR A 130 11.26 0.69 3.86
CA THR A 130 10.21 1.65 4.19
C THR A 130 9.76 2.44 2.97
N VAL A 131 10.70 2.93 2.16
CA VAL A 131 10.40 3.64 0.90
C VAL A 131 9.65 2.74 -0.07
N ILE A 132 10.10 1.51 -0.28
CA ILE A 132 9.46 0.55 -1.19
C ILE A 132 8.02 0.26 -0.74
N ASN A 133 7.81 0.08 0.56
CA ASN A 133 6.47 -0.14 1.11
C ASN A 133 5.56 1.10 0.97
N THR A 134 6.10 2.29 1.20
CA THR A 134 5.35 3.55 1.11
C THR A 134 5.00 3.89 -0.34
N ALA A 135 5.90 3.64 -1.27
CA ALA A 135 5.67 3.86 -2.70
C ALA A 135 4.69 2.86 -3.32
N SER A 136 4.36 1.78 -2.60
CA SER A 136 3.31 0.80 -2.96
C SER A 136 3.37 0.35 -4.43
N ILE A 137 4.40 -0.41 -4.81
CA ILE A 137 4.41 -1.03 -6.15
C ILE A 137 3.33 -2.11 -6.17
N GLN A 138 2.24 -1.85 -6.88
CA GLN A 138 1.15 -2.80 -7.04
C GLN A 138 1.00 -3.17 -8.52
N LEU A 139 1.14 -4.46 -8.84
CA LEU A 139 0.77 -4.98 -10.17
C LEU A 139 -0.74 -4.98 -10.36
N ILE A 140 -1.49 -5.14 -9.27
CA ILE A 140 -2.94 -5.16 -9.30
C ILE A 140 -3.44 -4.14 -8.26
N PRO A 141 -3.94 -2.96 -8.67
CA PRO A 141 -4.45 -1.94 -7.77
C PRO A 141 -5.87 -2.31 -7.29
N VAL A 142 -5.97 -3.37 -6.50
CA VAL A 142 -7.23 -4.00 -6.09
C VAL A 142 -8.20 -3.01 -5.47
N THR A 143 -7.72 -2.20 -4.52
CA THR A 143 -8.57 -1.22 -3.81
C THR A 143 -9.10 -0.14 -4.76
N ALA A 144 -8.23 0.41 -5.60
CA ALA A 144 -8.64 1.43 -6.57
C ALA A 144 -9.61 0.87 -7.63
N ALA A 145 -9.34 -0.34 -8.12
CA ALA A 145 -10.24 -1.02 -9.06
C ALA A 145 -11.60 -1.35 -8.42
N ALA A 146 -11.61 -1.81 -7.16
CA ALA A 146 -12.84 -2.08 -6.43
C ALA A 146 -13.68 -0.80 -6.23
N LEU A 147 -13.06 0.31 -5.83
CA LEU A 147 -13.74 1.59 -5.70
C LEU A 147 -14.31 2.09 -7.04
N ARG A 148 -13.53 2.01 -8.11
CA ARG A 148 -14.01 2.39 -9.45
C ARG A 148 -15.20 1.52 -9.89
N SER A 149 -15.14 0.22 -9.64
CA SER A 149 -16.25 -0.71 -9.92
C SER A 149 -17.50 -0.37 -9.11
N ALA A 150 -17.34 -0.09 -7.80
CA ALA A 150 -18.44 0.29 -6.92
C ALA A 150 -19.14 1.59 -7.36
N HIS A 151 -18.40 2.49 -8.04
CA HIS A 151 -18.93 3.75 -8.58
C HIS A 151 -19.30 3.66 -10.07
N GLY A 152 -19.55 2.46 -10.59
CA GLY A 152 -20.12 2.24 -11.94
C GLY A 152 -19.12 2.34 -13.08
N SER A 153 -17.82 2.26 -12.84
CA SER A 153 -16.84 2.23 -13.94
C SER A 153 -16.98 0.96 -14.76
N SER A 154 -17.14 1.08 -16.07
CA SER A 154 -17.17 -0.03 -17.00
C SER A 154 -15.81 -0.70 -17.23
N ALA A 155 -14.72 0.02 -16.93
CA ALA A 155 -13.34 -0.46 -17.08
C ALA A 155 -12.50 -0.12 -15.84
N PRO A 156 -12.72 -0.80 -14.69
CA PRO A 156 -12.05 -0.47 -13.42
C PRO A 156 -10.52 -0.57 -13.49
N MET A 157 -9.98 -1.47 -14.32
CA MET A 157 -8.54 -1.74 -14.44
C MET A 157 -7.82 -0.83 -15.46
N GLU A 158 -8.51 0.06 -16.14
CA GLU A 158 -7.92 1.00 -17.12
C GLU A 158 -6.83 1.90 -16.50
N ILE A 159 -6.86 2.11 -15.19
CA ILE A 159 -5.84 2.86 -14.45
C ILE A 159 -4.50 2.13 -14.31
N LEU A 160 -4.43 0.84 -14.63
CA LEU A 160 -3.26 0.00 -14.38
C LEU A 160 -1.96 0.56 -14.98
N PRO A 161 -1.90 1.01 -16.26
CA PRO A 161 -0.67 1.57 -16.81
C PRO A 161 -0.18 2.83 -16.07
N ALA A 162 -1.11 3.70 -15.67
CA ALA A 162 -0.78 4.92 -14.92
C ALA A 162 -0.26 4.58 -13.51
N VAL A 163 -0.91 3.63 -12.83
CA VAL A 163 -0.48 3.15 -11.50
C VAL A 163 0.91 2.53 -11.57
N LEU A 164 1.19 1.71 -12.56
CA LEU A 164 2.51 1.10 -12.75
C LEU A 164 3.59 2.15 -13.03
N ALA A 165 3.33 3.09 -13.93
CA ALA A 165 4.27 4.15 -14.27
C ALA A 165 4.61 5.03 -13.04
N THR A 166 3.59 5.49 -12.33
CA THR A 166 3.78 6.31 -11.12
C THR A 166 4.48 5.55 -9.99
N SER A 167 4.14 4.28 -9.77
CA SER A 167 4.77 3.43 -8.77
C SER A 167 6.27 3.22 -9.08
N VAL A 168 6.60 2.91 -10.32
CA VAL A 168 8.01 2.74 -10.74
C VAL A 168 8.80 4.03 -10.55
N CYS A 169 8.27 5.17 -10.98
CA CYS A 169 8.90 6.47 -10.78
C CYS A 169 9.09 6.80 -9.29
N SER A 170 8.06 6.60 -8.49
CA SER A 170 8.11 6.86 -7.04
C SER A 170 9.16 6.01 -6.34
N VAL A 171 9.20 4.70 -6.63
CA VAL A 171 10.21 3.80 -6.06
C VAL A 171 11.61 4.14 -6.53
N ALA A 172 11.80 4.44 -7.81
CA ALA A 172 13.13 4.82 -8.34
C ALA A 172 13.67 6.06 -7.64
N VAL A 173 12.86 7.12 -7.54
CA VAL A 173 13.23 8.35 -6.82
C VAL A 173 13.51 8.07 -5.35
N GLY A 174 12.65 7.29 -4.69
CA GLY A 174 12.81 6.94 -3.29
C GLY A 174 14.08 6.13 -3.01
N ILE A 175 14.41 5.14 -3.85
CA ILE A 175 15.66 4.35 -3.72
C ILE A 175 16.88 5.25 -3.92
N ILE A 176 16.87 6.11 -4.92
CA ILE A 176 17.97 7.06 -5.19
C ILE A 176 18.16 7.97 -3.98
N THR A 177 17.08 8.59 -3.50
CA THR A 177 17.11 9.49 -2.35
C THR A 177 17.62 8.80 -1.08
N ALA A 178 17.08 7.62 -0.75
CA ALA A 178 17.52 6.85 0.41
C ALA A 178 18.98 6.42 0.28
N SER A 179 19.43 6.04 -0.92
CA SER A 179 20.83 5.66 -1.18
C SER A 179 21.80 6.84 -1.03
N ILE A 180 21.40 8.05 -1.38
CA ILE A 180 22.21 9.26 -1.22
C ILE A 180 22.26 9.67 0.25
N LEU A 181 21.11 9.73 0.94
CA LEU A 181 21.02 10.17 2.32
C LEU A 181 21.75 9.24 3.31
N PHE A 182 21.80 7.94 3.03
CA PHE A 182 22.45 6.94 3.86
C PHE A 182 23.73 6.35 3.23
N SER A 183 24.38 7.10 2.33
CA SER A 183 25.59 6.62 1.64
C SER A 183 26.81 6.49 2.57
N GLU A 184 26.85 7.26 3.68
CA GLU A 184 27.97 7.28 4.62
C GLU A 184 27.94 6.16 5.66
N GLU A 185 26.90 5.32 5.67
CA GLU A 185 26.82 4.18 6.59
C GLU A 185 27.75 3.06 6.10
N LYS A 186 28.96 3.02 6.64
CA LYS A 186 29.97 1.96 6.40
C LYS A 186 29.84 0.83 7.41
#